data_78c8fb5a5075a07cab43d53047eeec70
#
_entry.id   78c8fb5a5075a07cab43d53047eeec70
#
_cell.length_a   1.000
_cell.length_b   1.000
_cell.length_c   1.000
_cell.angle_alpha   90.00
_cell.angle_beta   90.00
_cell.angle_gamma   90.00
#
_symmetry.space_group_name_H-M   'P 1'
#
loop_
_entity.id
_entity.type
_entity.pdbx_description
1 polymer ?
#
loop_
_entity_poly.entity_id
_entity_poly.type
_entity_poly.pdbx_seq_one_letter_code
_entity_poly.pdbx_strand_id
1 'polypeptide(L)'
;MYVKRVSPDEALELMQAEGWAYVDVRSVPEFEQGHPAGAYNVPLVHMGPQGSAANADFLEVMERHFPRDAGLVVGCRTANRAEHAVVMLHRAGYTNVAIQRAGFLGTRDFFGREDPGWGKKDLPRSLAAEPGRSWA
;
A
#
# COMPACT_ATOMS: atom_id res chain seq x y z
N MET A 1 -18.05 -5.18 -6.93
CA MET A 1 -17.28 -3.97 -6.54
C MET A 1 -16.14 -3.77 -7.55
N TYR A 2 -16.11 -2.60 -8.15
CA TYR A 2 -15.00 -2.26 -9.05
C TYR A 2 -13.85 -1.66 -8.23
N VAL A 3 -12.64 -2.16 -8.46
CA VAL A 3 -11.43 -1.62 -7.83
C VAL A 3 -10.48 -1.16 -8.92
N LYS A 4 -10.08 0.09 -8.86
CA LYS A 4 -9.09 0.65 -9.78
C LYS A 4 -7.73 0.02 -9.52
N ARG A 5 -7.06 -0.41 -10.58
CA ARG A 5 -5.71 -1.01 -10.49
C ARG A 5 -4.75 -0.15 -11.27
N VAL A 6 -3.64 0.21 -10.65
CA VAL A 6 -2.66 1.12 -11.25
C VAL A 6 -1.26 0.50 -11.19
N SER A 7 -0.41 0.92 -12.12
CA SER A 7 1.01 0.58 -12.11
C SER A 7 1.75 1.42 -11.05
N PRO A 8 2.99 1.06 -10.70
CA PRO A 8 3.80 1.93 -9.85
C PRO A 8 3.96 3.34 -10.42
N ASP A 9 4.15 3.48 -11.72
CA ASP A 9 4.28 4.80 -12.37
C ASP A 9 3.00 5.61 -12.26
N GLU A 10 1.86 4.96 -12.50
CA GLU A 10 0.55 5.61 -12.36
C GLU A 10 0.28 6.01 -10.91
N ALA A 11 0.70 5.18 -9.95
CA ALA A 11 0.57 5.49 -8.53
C ALA A 11 1.36 6.75 -8.17
N LEU A 12 2.60 6.86 -8.65
CA LEU A 12 3.40 8.06 -8.42
C LEU A 12 2.72 9.29 -9.00
N GLU A 13 2.16 9.18 -10.19
CA GLU A 13 1.45 10.28 -10.83
C GLU A 13 0.24 10.74 -10.00
N LEU A 14 -0.55 9.79 -9.48
CA LEU A 14 -1.67 10.14 -8.59
C LEU A 14 -1.20 10.87 -7.34
N MET A 15 -0.07 10.44 -6.76
CA MET A 15 0.50 11.08 -5.59
C MET A 15 0.95 12.51 -5.88
N GLN A 16 1.66 12.71 -6.99
CA GLN A 16 2.25 14.00 -7.33
C GLN A 16 1.25 14.99 -7.93
N ALA A 17 0.39 14.52 -8.83
CA ALA A 17 -0.52 15.39 -9.56
C ALA A 17 -1.85 15.61 -8.86
N GLU A 18 -2.34 14.61 -8.12
CA GLU A 18 -3.69 14.65 -7.54
C GLU A 18 -3.70 14.57 -6.01
N GLY A 19 -2.54 14.54 -5.39
CA GLY A 19 -2.45 14.54 -3.93
C GLY A 19 -2.92 13.27 -3.25
N TRP A 20 -2.96 12.14 -3.96
CA TRP A 20 -3.32 10.86 -3.36
C TRP A 20 -2.24 10.41 -2.40
N ALA A 21 -2.64 9.71 -1.34
CA ALA A 21 -1.70 9.11 -0.40
C ALA A 21 -1.42 7.66 -0.80
N TYR A 22 -0.16 7.24 -0.71
CA TYR A 22 0.21 5.85 -0.87
C TYR A 22 0.20 5.19 0.51
N VAL A 23 -0.56 4.12 0.66
CA VAL A 23 -0.64 3.36 1.90
C VAL A 23 0.01 2.00 1.68
N ASP A 24 1.15 1.81 2.32
CA ASP A 24 1.89 0.54 2.29
C ASP A 24 1.36 -0.33 3.42
N VAL A 25 0.68 -1.42 3.06
CA VAL A 25 0.05 -2.31 4.05
C VAL A 25 0.93 -3.49 4.41
N ARG A 26 2.21 -3.43 4.03
CA ARG A 26 3.20 -4.42 4.47
C ARG A 26 3.48 -4.27 5.96
N SER A 27 4.16 -5.27 6.54
CA SER A 27 4.60 -5.19 7.93
C SER A 27 5.61 -4.07 8.14
N VAL A 28 5.79 -3.65 9.40
CA VAL A 28 6.77 -2.62 9.75
C VAL A 28 8.19 -3.00 9.31
N PRO A 29 8.69 -4.22 9.57
CA PRO A 29 10.03 -4.56 9.10
C PRO A 29 10.20 -4.51 7.59
N GLU A 30 9.19 -4.90 6.81
CA GLU A 30 9.24 -4.80 5.35
C GLU A 30 9.32 -3.34 4.91
N PHE A 31 8.53 -2.48 5.52
CA PHE A 31 8.51 -1.04 5.22
C PHE A 31 9.86 -0.40 5.49
N GLU A 32 10.50 -0.78 6.60
CA GLU A 32 11.79 -0.24 7.00
C GLU A 32 12.94 -0.70 6.11
N GLN A 33 12.76 -1.75 5.32
CA GLN A 33 13.74 -2.22 4.36
C GLN A 33 13.67 -1.48 3.03
N GLY A 34 12.68 -0.64 2.85
CA GLY A 34 12.49 0.16 1.65
C GLY A 34 11.02 0.27 1.30
N HIS A 35 10.60 1.47 0.95
CA HIS A 35 9.20 1.75 0.60
C HIS A 35 9.13 2.93 -0.36
N PRO A 36 7.99 3.13 -1.04
CA PRO A 36 7.81 4.33 -1.86
C PRO A 36 7.97 5.58 -1.02
N ALA A 37 8.77 6.54 -1.49
CA ALA A 37 8.97 7.78 -0.76
C ALA A 37 7.63 8.49 -0.57
N GLY A 38 7.37 8.94 0.65
CA GLY A 38 6.11 9.59 1.01
C GLY A 38 4.99 8.64 1.43
N ALA A 39 5.21 7.33 1.38
CA ALA A 39 4.18 6.36 1.75
C ALA A 39 3.90 6.35 3.25
N TYR A 40 2.65 6.08 3.58
CA TYR A 40 2.22 5.79 4.95
C TYR A 40 2.30 4.29 5.17
N ASN A 41 2.79 3.87 6.34
CA ASN A 41 2.78 2.46 6.70
C ASN A 41 1.63 2.18 7.66
N VAL A 42 0.63 1.45 7.18
CA VAL A 42 -0.46 0.95 8.01
C VAL A 42 -0.58 -0.55 7.73
N PRO A 43 0.11 -1.39 8.51
CA PRO A 43 0.13 -2.83 8.23
C PRO A 43 -1.26 -3.45 8.30
N LEU A 44 -1.59 -4.29 7.33
CA LEU A 44 -2.77 -5.13 7.40
C LEU A 44 -2.52 -6.31 8.33
N VAL A 45 -1.27 -6.79 8.32
CA VAL A 45 -0.84 -7.97 9.08
C VAL A 45 0.49 -7.65 9.74
N HIS A 46 0.63 -7.99 11.00
CA HIS A 46 1.91 -7.93 11.70
C HIS A 46 2.65 -9.25 11.54
N MET A 47 3.94 -9.18 11.27
CA MET A 47 4.83 -10.33 11.15
C MET A 47 5.70 -10.43 12.39
N GLY A 48 5.87 -11.64 12.93
CA GLY A 48 6.68 -11.86 14.10
C GLY A 48 7.24 -13.28 14.16
N PRO A 49 7.99 -13.61 15.24
CA PRO A 49 8.62 -14.93 15.37
C PRO A 49 7.63 -16.09 15.36
N GLN A 50 6.39 -15.85 15.72
CA GLN A 50 5.35 -16.88 15.79
C GLN A 50 4.43 -16.85 14.57
N GLY A 51 4.84 -16.18 13.49
CA GLY A 51 4.08 -16.08 12.26
C GLY A 51 3.39 -14.74 12.12
N SER A 52 2.34 -14.70 11.31
CA SER A 52 1.59 -13.48 11.02
C SER A 52 0.30 -13.41 11.82
N ALA A 53 -0.11 -12.20 12.15
CA ALA A 53 -1.37 -11.94 12.85
C ALA A 53 -2.04 -10.70 12.25
N ALA A 54 -3.35 -10.76 12.07
CA ALA A 54 -4.11 -9.62 11.57
C ALA A 54 -3.94 -8.42 12.50
N ASN A 55 -3.80 -7.22 11.89
CA ASN A 55 -3.75 -5.99 12.67
C ASN A 55 -5.18 -5.53 12.98
N ALA A 56 -5.61 -5.74 14.22
CA ALA A 56 -6.97 -5.41 14.65
C ALA A 56 -7.25 -3.90 14.56
N ASP A 57 -6.20 -3.07 14.55
CA ASP A 57 -6.35 -1.61 14.56
C ASP A 57 -6.28 -0.99 13.16
N PHE A 58 -6.22 -1.81 12.11
CA PHE A 58 -6.00 -1.33 10.74
C PHE A 58 -7.01 -0.24 10.35
N LEU A 59 -8.30 -0.50 10.48
CA LEU A 59 -9.35 0.47 10.11
C LEU A 59 -9.32 1.70 11.00
N GLU A 60 -9.12 1.53 12.29
CA GLU A 60 -9.05 2.66 13.23
C GLU A 60 -7.92 3.62 12.86
N VAL A 61 -6.75 3.08 12.53
CA VAL A 61 -5.60 3.90 12.12
C VAL A 61 -5.88 4.59 10.80
N MET A 62 -6.46 3.88 9.83
CA MET A 62 -6.85 4.50 8.56
C MET A 62 -7.83 5.63 8.77
N GLU A 63 -8.82 5.43 9.62
CA GLU A 63 -9.85 6.44 9.90
C GLU A 63 -9.28 7.68 10.60
N ARG A 64 -8.23 7.51 11.39
CA ARG A 64 -7.54 8.65 12.02
C ARG A 64 -6.74 9.47 11.02
N HIS A 65 -6.18 8.83 10.00
CA HIS A 65 -5.32 9.52 9.03
C HIS A 65 -6.05 10.06 7.82
N PHE A 66 -7.14 9.43 7.40
CA PHE A 66 -7.76 9.74 6.12
C PHE A 66 -9.26 9.85 6.22
N PRO A 67 -9.85 10.93 5.65
CA PRO A 67 -11.31 11.00 5.49
C PRO A 67 -11.77 9.98 4.43
N ARG A 68 -13.06 9.69 4.41
CA ARG A 68 -13.66 8.68 3.53
C ARG A 68 -13.51 8.98 2.04
N ASP A 69 -13.38 10.26 1.68
CA ASP A 69 -13.22 10.69 0.28
C ASP A 69 -11.77 10.88 -0.14
N ALA A 70 -10.81 10.59 0.74
CA ALA A 70 -9.39 10.70 0.39
C ALA A 70 -9.04 9.75 -0.75
N GLY A 71 -8.20 10.20 -1.67
CA GLY A 71 -7.63 9.34 -2.70
C GLY A 71 -6.49 8.52 -2.10
N LEU A 72 -6.62 7.20 -2.18
CA LEU A 72 -5.65 6.27 -1.59
C LEU A 72 -5.16 5.28 -2.63
N VAL A 73 -3.85 5.12 -2.74
CA VAL A 73 -3.24 4.00 -3.47
C VAL A 73 -2.72 3.02 -2.43
N VAL A 74 -3.20 1.80 -2.47
CA VAL A 74 -2.82 0.75 -1.51
C VAL A 74 -1.86 -0.21 -2.18
N GLY A 75 -0.72 -0.45 -1.54
CA GLY A 75 0.29 -1.36 -2.05
C GLY A 75 0.79 -2.31 -0.97
N CYS A 76 1.29 -3.46 -1.40
CA CYS A 76 1.94 -4.41 -0.53
C CYS A 76 3.14 -5.01 -1.26
N ARG A 77 3.58 -6.21 -0.89
CA ARG A 77 4.73 -6.84 -1.53
C ARG A 77 4.40 -7.30 -2.95
N THR A 78 3.30 -8.03 -3.13
CA THR A 78 2.92 -8.62 -4.41
C THR A 78 1.47 -8.38 -4.82
N ALA A 79 0.62 -7.83 -4.00
CA ALA A 79 -0.77 -7.44 -4.22
C ALA A 79 -1.78 -8.14 -3.31
N ASN A 80 -1.50 -9.32 -2.78
CA ASN A 80 -2.48 -10.10 -2.01
C ASN A 80 -3.02 -9.35 -0.78
N ARG A 81 -2.15 -8.77 0.01
CA ARG A 81 -2.57 -8.00 1.20
C ARG A 81 -3.33 -6.74 0.81
N ALA A 82 -2.91 -6.10 -0.28
CA ALA A 82 -3.59 -4.91 -0.78
C ALA A 82 -5.02 -5.22 -1.22
N GLU A 83 -5.25 -6.38 -1.84
CA GLU A 83 -6.60 -6.83 -2.21
C GLU A 83 -7.52 -6.90 -0.98
N HIS A 84 -7.04 -7.52 0.08
CA HIS A 84 -7.81 -7.63 1.33
C HIS A 84 -8.05 -6.26 1.97
N ALA A 85 -7.02 -5.42 2.00
CA ALA A 85 -7.11 -4.08 2.58
C ALA A 85 -8.15 -3.23 1.85
N VAL A 86 -8.18 -3.29 0.53
CA VAL A 86 -9.12 -2.51 -0.28
C VAL A 86 -10.55 -2.95 -0.02
N VAL A 87 -10.81 -4.25 0.13
CA VAL A 87 -12.15 -4.73 0.48
C VAL A 87 -12.60 -4.16 1.82
N MET A 88 -11.71 -4.18 2.83
CA MET A 88 -12.02 -3.63 4.14
C MET A 88 -12.31 -2.13 4.07
N LEU A 89 -11.49 -1.38 3.33
CA LEU A 89 -11.65 0.06 3.18
C LEU A 89 -12.96 0.40 2.46
N HIS A 90 -13.30 -0.34 1.42
CA HIS A 90 -14.56 -0.15 0.69
C HIS A 90 -15.76 -0.37 1.61
N ARG A 91 -15.73 -1.43 2.40
CA ARG A 91 -16.81 -1.71 3.36
C ARG A 91 -16.93 -0.64 4.45
N ALA A 92 -15.81 0.03 4.75
CA ALA A 92 -15.79 1.13 5.72
C ALA A 92 -16.21 2.48 5.11
N GLY A 93 -16.51 2.53 3.80
CA GLY A 93 -17.03 3.72 3.14
C GLY A 93 -16.00 4.55 2.38
N TYR A 94 -14.78 4.05 2.20
CA TYR A 94 -13.78 4.73 1.38
C TYR A 94 -14.14 4.56 -0.10
N THR A 95 -14.23 5.67 -0.83
CA THR A 95 -14.76 5.68 -2.20
C THR A 95 -13.70 5.84 -3.28
N ASN A 96 -12.52 6.35 -2.94
CA ASN A 96 -11.45 6.64 -3.91
C ASN A 96 -10.21 5.79 -3.60
N VAL A 97 -10.31 4.48 -3.77
CA VAL A 97 -9.22 3.57 -3.45
C VAL A 97 -8.77 2.81 -4.68
N ALA A 98 -7.46 2.80 -4.92
CA ALA A 98 -6.84 2.05 -6.01
C ALA A 98 -5.82 1.08 -5.44
N ILE A 99 -5.57 -0.02 -6.16
CA ILE A 99 -4.50 -0.97 -5.85
C ILE A 99 -3.30 -0.67 -6.75
N GLN A 100 -2.10 -0.56 -6.18
CA GLN A 100 -0.87 -0.61 -6.96
C GLN A 100 -0.61 -2.10 -7.23
N ARG A 101 -0.91 -2.55 -8.45
CA ARG A 101 -1.05 -3.96 -8.79
C ARG A 101 0.25 -4.77 -8.74
N ALA A 102 1.39 -4.14 -8.94
CA ALA A 102 2.67 -4.83 -8.96
C ALA A 102 3.27 -4.99 -7.55
N GLY A 103 2.84 -4.19 -6.59
CA GLY A 103 3.41 -4.18 -5.25
C GLY A 103 4.84 -3.61 -5.23
N PHE A 104 5.53 -3.84 -4.14
CA PHE A 104 6.91 -3.37 -4.03
C PHE A 104 7.89 -4.31 -4.74
N LEU A 105 7.67 -5.62 -4.62
CA LEU A 105 8.53 -6.64 -5.23
C LEU A 105 8.22 -6.88 -6.70
N GLY A 106 6.96 -6.87 -7.08
CA GLY A 106 6.50 -7.19 -8.42
C GLY A 106 5.68 -8.47 -8.46
N THR A 107 5.08 -8.72 -9.61
CA THR A 107 4.25 -9.90 -9.87
C THR A 107 4.64 -10.52 -11.20
N ARG A 108 4.14 -11.73 -11.47
CA ARG A 108 4.27 -12.38 -12.76
C ARG A 108 2.89 -12.76 -13.27
N ASP A 109 2.68 -12.65 -14.59
CA ASP A 109 1.41 -13.05 -15.19
C ASP A 109 1.41 -14.58 -15.45
N PHE A 110 0.31 -15.07 -16.03
CA PHE A 110 0.14 -16.49 -16.33
C PHE A 110 1.25 -17.03 -17.23
N PHE A 111 1.82 -16.21 -18.10
CA PHE A 111 2.88 -16.59 -19.02
C PHE A 111 4.28 -16.38 -18.42
N GLY A 112 4.39 -16.03 -17.16
CA GLY A 112 5.65 -15.81 -16.49
C GLY A 112 6.29 -14.46 -16.78
N ARG A 113 5.59 -13.54 -17.46
CA ARG A 113 6.10 -12.20 -17.73
C ARG A 113 6.06 -11.36 -16.46
N GLU A 114 7.16 -10.70 -16.16
CA GLU A 114 7.28 -9.89 -14.97
C GLU A 114 6.55 -8.56 -15.12
N ASP A 115 5.78 -8.19 -14.08
CA ASP A 115 5.26 -6.85 -13.89
C ASP A 115 6.08 -6.27 -12.72
N PRO A 116 7.13 -5.47 -13.00
CA PRO A 116 8.06 -5.06 -11.96
C PRO A 116 7.40 -4.15 -10.93
N GLY A 117 7.70 -4.41 -9.65
CA GLY A 117 7.19 -3.62 -8.56
C GLY A 117 7.94 -2.31 -8.39
N TRP A 118 7.46 -1.50 -7.45
CA TRP A 118 8.04 -0.18 -7.17
C TRP A 118 9.55 -0.25 -6.92
N GLY A 119 9.98 -1.25 -6.13
CA GLY A 119 11.38 -1.39 -5.74
C GLY A 119 12.31 -1.80 -6.86
N LYS A 120 11.78 -2.27 -8.00
CA LYS A 120 12.56 -2.68 -9.17
C LYS A 120 12.57 -1.64 -10.28
N LYS A 121 11.94 -0.50 -10.05
CA LYS A 121 11.85 0.60 -11.01
C LYS A 121 12.63 1.79 -10.49
N ASP A 122 12.94 2.72 -11.38
CA ASP A 122 13.64 3.96 -11.01
C ASP A 122 12.62 4.97 -10.47
N LEU A 123 12.03 4.64 -9.32
CA LEU A 123 11.02 5.46 -8.65
C LEU A 123 11.52 5.88 -7.26
N PRO A 124 11.04 7.02 -6.73
CA PRO A 124 11.52 7.50 -5.43
C PRO A 124 11.27 6.48 -4.31
N ARG A 125 12.31 6.19 -3.53
CA ARG A 125 12.26 5.24 -2.41
C ARG A 125 12.85 5.88 -1.16
N SER A 126 12.42 5.36 -0.01
CA SER A 126 12.93 5.77 1.29
C SER A 126 13.09 4.53 2.17
N LEU A 127 13.97 4.61 3.15
CA LEU A 127 14.13 3.57 4.18
C LEU A 127 13.45 3.97 5.48
N ALA A 128 13.57 5.25 5.85
CA ALA A 128 12.98 5.75 7.09
C ALA A 128 11.57 6.23 6.85
N ALA A 129 10.70 6.02 7.83
CA ALA A 129 9.35 6.58 7.79
C ALA A 129 9.42 8.11 7.93
N GLU A 130 8.66 8.83 7.12
CA GLU A 130 8.51 10.26 7.29
C GLU A 130 7.67 10.54 8.54
N PRO A 131 7.88 11.69 9.21
CA PRO A 131 7.10 12.03 10.41
C PRO A 131 5.59 11.98 10.17
N GLY A 132 4.89 11.31 11.07
CA GLY A 132 3.43 11.17 10.99
C GLY A 132 2.93 10.12 9.99
N ARG A 133 3.83 9.36 9.36
CA ARG A 133 3.46 8.38 8.34
C ARG A 133 3.86 6.95 8.67
N SER A 134 4.31 6.72 9.89
CA SER A 134 4.61 5.36 10.35
C SER A 134 3.45 4.79 11.14
N TRP A 135 3.46 3.46 11.27
CA TRP A 135 2.59 2.77 12.19
C TRP A 135 2.91 3.21 13.61
N ALA A 136 1.93 3.70 14.29
CA ALA A 136 2.00 3.94 15.75
C ALA A 136 0.67 4.45 16.25
#